data_dbf2554a39a3ced825a50493fc01814c
#
_entry.id   dbf2554a39a3ced825a50493fc01814c
#
_cell.length_a   1.000
_cell.length_b   1.000
_cell.length_c   1.000
_cell.angle_alpha   90.00
_cell.angle_beta   90.00
_cell.angle_gamma   90.00
#
_symmetry.space_group_name_H-M   'P 1'
#
loop_
_entity.id
_entity.type
_entity.pdbx_description
1 polymer ?
#
loop_
_entity_poly.entity_id
_entity_poly.type
_entity_poly.pdbx_seq_one_letter_code
_entity_poly.pdbx_strand_id
1 'polypeptide(L)'
;MRQAYRIIPIYTADVSGVCSALVCSALYELGGMTVMHDPSGCNSTYNTHDEIRWYDQDSLIFISGLTDIDAIMGNDEKFLQDIEEAAKELKPKFIALASSPIPFMNGTDFPGLARALTARIGIPAFSVPTSGMHDYVYGAGLALAEIAGHFTGAAEKTGRCSEAPTGSAERSTEKRSRKLNLLGATPLDLGPQSAVDAMKKRLKNYGWEILSTWAMGDTMEALSRAGEAAVNLVISSVGIPAANVLREKFGTPFLVGTPVEDYEGEISDALERIADGSR
;
A
#
# COMPACT_ATOMS: atom_id res chain seq x y z
N MET A 1 20.35 -27.52 12.61
CA MET A 1 20.21 -26.15 12.08
C MET A 1 19.91 -26.24 10.60
N ARG A 2 18.66 -26.06 10.18
CA ARG A 2 18.31 -25.87 8.77
C ARG A 2 18.54 -24.40 8.45
N GLN A 3 19.57 -24.11 7.66
CA GLN A 3 19.75 -22.78 7.08
C GLN A 3 18.67 -22.58 6.05
N ALA A 4 17.71 -21.73 6.33
CA ALA A 4 16.79 -21.24 5.33
C ALA A 4 17.54 -20.25 4.44
N TYR A 5 17.93 -20.67 3.24
CA TYR A 5 18.44 -19.76 2.22
C TYR A 5 17.23 -18.98 1.69
N ARG A 6 17.13 -17.73 2.09
CA ARG A 6 16.24 -16.79 1.43
C ARG A 6 16.90 -16.42 0.10
N ILE A 7 16.43 -17.02 -0.99
CA ILE A 7 16.78 -16.54 -2.32
C ILE A 7 15.98 -15.23 -2.47
N ILE A 8 16.65 -14.13 -2.17
CA ILE A 8 16.18 -12.82 -2.60
C ILE A 8 16.57 -12.77 -4.08
N PRO A 9 15.63 -12.73 -5.04
CA PRO A 9 15.98 -12.39 -6.39
C PRO A 9 16.59 -10.98 -6.33
N ILE A 10 17.91 -10.92 -6.44
CA ILE A 10 18.59 -9.67 -6.72
C ILE A 10 18.27 -9.43 -8.20
N TYR A 11 17.14 -8.77 -8.44
CA TYR A 11 17.01 -8.05 -9.70
C TYR A 11 18.13 -7.02 -9.64
N THR A 12 19.18 -7.24 -10.43
CA THR A 12 20.13 -6.19 -10.75
C THR A 12 19.26 -5.10 -11.34
N ALA A 13 18.95 -4.14 -10.48
CA ALA A 13 18.12 -3.03 -10.82
C ALA A 13 18.70 -2.41 -12.08
N ASP A 14 18.05 -2.63 -13.19
CA ASP A 14 18.04 -1.61 -14.19
C ASP A 14 17.39 -0.42 -13.50
N VAL A 15 18.19 0.59 -13.25
CA VAL A 15 17.97 1.71 -12.33
C VAL A 15 16.70 2.51 -12.65
N SER A 16 16.00 2.19 -13.75
CA SER A 16 14.96 3.03 -14.31
C SER A 16 13.52 2.69 -13.94
N GLY A 17 13.21 1.53 -13.40
CA GLY A 17 11.81 1.13 -13.31
C GLY A 17 11.32 0.49 -12.01
N VAL A 18 12.19 -0.13 -11.22
CA VAL A 18 11.78 -1.03 -10.13
C VAL A 18 10.95 -0.34 -9.05
N CYS A 19 11.29 0.88 -8.68
CA CYS A 19 10.54 1.64 -7.67
C CYS A 19 9.11 1.97 -8.15
N SER A 20 8.97 2.41 -9.41
CA SER A 20 7.67 2.79 -9.99
C SER A 20 6.81 1.57 -10.32
N ALA A 21 7.42 0.49 -10.80
CA ALA A 21 6.72 -0.76 -11.11
C ALA A 21 6.04 -1.36 -9.87
N LEU A 22 6.62 -1.20 -8.71
CA LEU A 22 6.08 -1.79 -7.48
C LEU A 22 5.09 -0.92 -6.72
N VAL A 23 5.00 0.35 -7.07
CA VAL A 23 3.78 1.13 -6.81
C VAL A 23 2.59 0.43 -7.45
N CYS A 24 2.73 -0.04 -8.69
CA CYS A 24 1.69 -0.77 -9.41
C CYS A 24 1.31 -2.06 -8.70
N SER A 25 2.27 -2.86 -8.22
CA SER A 25 2.00 -4.09 -7.49
C SER A 25 1.28 -3.84 -6.16
N ALA A 26 1.67 -2.81 -5.43
CA ALA A 26 1.01 -2.45 -4.17
C ALA A 26 -0.45 -1.98 -4.36
N LEU A 27 -0.76 -1.38 -5.52
CA LEU A 27 -2.08 -0.82 -5.84
C LEU A 27 -2.92 -1.72 -6.75
N TYR A 28 -2.39 -2.86 -7.19
CA TYR A 28 -2.90 -3.72 -8.25
C TYR A 28 -4.39 -4.07 -8.12
N GLU A 29 -4.81 -4.50 -6.93
CA GLU A 29 -6.16 -5.02 -6.68
C GLU A 29 -7.16 -3.96 -6.20
N LEU A 30 -6.71 -2.72 -5.99
CA LEU A 30 -7.51 -1.71 -5.32
C LEU A 30 -8.51 -0.97 -6.23
N GLY A 31 -8.48 -1.26 -7.55
CA GLY A 31 -9.38 -0.65 -8.53
C GLY A 31 -9.03 0.80 -8.87
N GLY A 32 -7.80 1.21 -8.59
CA GLY A 32 -7.24 2.49 -9.01
C GLY A 32 -6.53 2.40 -10.36
N MET A 33 -6.35 3.53 -11.00
CA MET A 33 -5.53 3.69 -12.20
C MET A 33 -4.15 4.19 -11.81
N THR A 34 -3.13 3.37 -12.01
CA THR A 34 -1.73 3.76 -11.76
C THR A 34 -1.07 4.16 -13.07
N VAL A 35 -0.55 5.38 -13.13
CA VAL A 35 0.10 5.93 -14.32
C VAL A 35 1.56 6.21 -14.02
N MET A 36 2.43 5.51 -14.71
CA MET A 36 3.87 5.76 -14.70
C MET A 36 4.21 6.77 -15.79
N HIS A 37 4.78 7.91 -15.42
CA HIS A 37 5.28 8.87 -16.38
C HIS A 37 6.68 8.46 -16.82
N ASP A 38 6.76 7.78 -17.97
CA ASP A 38 7.97 7.10 -18.44
C ASP A 38 7.97 6.93 -19.97
N PRO A 39 9.14 6.80 -20.62
CA PRO A 39 9.27 6.45 -22.04
C PRO A 39 8.77 5.07 -22.44
N SER A 40 8.47 4.19 -21.51
CA SER A 40 7.93 2.82 -21.68
C SER A 40 8.94 1.67 -21.85
N GLY A 41 10.22 1.88 -21.73
CA GLY A 41 11.22 0.82 -21.89
C GLY A 41 11.08 -0.33 -20.87
N CYS A 42 11.66 -0.15 -19.71
CA CYS A 42 11.73 -1.19 -18.69
C CYS A 42 10.39 -1.49 -18.00
N ASN A 43 9.50 -0.50 -17.90
CA ASN A 43 8.22 -0.64 -17.23
C ASN A 43 7.24 -1.59 -17.96
N SER A 44 7.37 -1.76 -19.28
CA SER A 44 6.54 -2.70 -20.04
C SER A 44 6.79 -4.15 -19.64
N THR A 45 8.02 -4.49 -19.23
CA THR A 45 8.39 -5.84 -18.79
C THR A 45 7.66 -6.22 -17.51
N TYR A 46 7.52 -5.28 -16.58
CA TYR A 46 6.77 -5.50 -15.35
C TYR A 46 5.32 -5.95 -15.63
N ASN A 47 4.62 -5.25 -16.51
CA ASN A 47 3.24 -5.56 -16.85
C ASN A 47 3.06 -6.91 -17.56
N THR A 48 4.12 -7.45 -18.15
CA THR A 48 4.02 -8.67 -18.97
C THR A 48 4.62 -9.90 -18.30
N HIS A 49 5.53 -9.74 -17.35
CA HIS A 49 6.30 -10.88 -16.81
C HIS A 49 6.49 -10.88 -15.29
N ASP A 50 6.60 -9.70 -14.66
CA ASP A 50 7.04 -9.64 -13.26
C ASP A 50 5.87 -9.68 -12.26
N GLU A 51 4.68 -9.25 -12.66
CA GLU A 51 3.49 -9.29 -11.80
C GLU A 51 2.77 -10.64 -11.96
N ILE A 52 2.85 -11.50 -10.96
CA ILE A 52 2.32 -12.86 -11.01
C ILE A 52 0.80 -12.93 -11.16
N ARG A 53 0.07 -11.86 -10.76
CA ARG A 53 -1.39 -11.77 -10.85
C ARG A 53 -1.89 -11.39 -12.25
N TRP A 54 -0.99 -10.96 -13.13
CA TRP A 54 -1.33 -10.49 -14.48
C TRP A 54 -2.13 -11.51 -15.31
N TYR A 55 -1.89 -12.80 -15.09
CA TYR A 55 -2.58 -13.88 -15.83
C TYR A 55 -3.98 -14.19 -15.29
N ASP A 56 -4.26 -13.81 -14.05
CA ASP A 56 -5.48 -14.17 -13.35
C ASP A 56 -6.40 -12.96 -13.09
N GLN A 57 -5.85 -11.75 -13.15
CA GLN A 57 -6.57 -10.54 -12.75
C GLN A 57 -6.09 -9.31 -13.53
N ASP A 58 -7.03 -8.59 -14.13
CA ASP A 58 -6.75 -7.34 -14.81
C ASP A 58 -6.47 -6.19 -13.81
N SER A 59 -5.59 -5.26 -14.22
CA SER A 59 -5.34 -4.02 -13.48
C SER A 59 -5.21 -2.83 -14.42
N LEU A 60 -5.53 -1.64 -13.91
CA LEU A 60 -5.46 -0.38 -14.64
C LEU A 60 -4.08 0.26 -14.47
N ILE A 61 -3.07 -0.31 -15.14
CA ILE A 61 -1.69 0.19 -15.13
C ILE A 61 -1.36 0.76 -16.50
N PHE A 62 -0.89 2.00 -16.52
CA PHE A 62 -0.57 2.74 -17.73
C PHE A 62 0.83 3.34 -17.69
N ILE A 63 1.42 3.48 -18.85
CA ILE A 63 2.69 4.16 -19.08
C ILE A 63 2.40 5.30 -20.04
N SER A 64 2.89 6.50 -19.73
CA SER A 64 2.57 7.70 -20.51
C SER A 64 3.19 7.75 -21.90
N GLY A 65 4.23 6.93 -22.16
CA GLY A 65 4.95 6.96 -23.43
C GLY A 65 5.67 8.29 -23.65
N LEU A 66 6.36 8.81 -22.64
CA LEU A 66 7.10 10.06 -22.69
C LEU A 66 8.11 10.06 -23.85
N THR A 67 7.98 11.02 -24.76
CA THR A 67 8.92 11.18 -25.88
C THR A 67 10.09 12.10 -25.49
N ASP A 68 11.19 12.05 -26.26
CA ASP A 68 12.33 12.95 -26.07
C ASP A 68 11.91 14.43 -26.14
N ILE A 69 10.99 14.76 -27.05
CA ILE A 69 10.47 16.12 -27.19
C ILE A 69 9.67 16.52 -25.96
N ASP A 70 8.78 15.65 -25.49
CA ASP A 70 7.99 15.90 -24.28
C ASP A 70 8.90 16.08 -23.05
N ALA A 71 9.98 15.29 -22.96
CA ALA A 71 10.94 15.38 -21.87
C ALA A 71 11.73 16.72 -21.88
N ILE A 72 12.03 17.26 -23.05
CA ILE A 72 12.80 18.51 -23.21
C ILE A 72 11.92 19.74 -23.06
N MET A 73 10.75 19.74 -23.69
CA MET A 73 9.87 20.91 -23.80
C MET A 73 8.85 20.99 -22.67
N GLY A 74 8.58 19.88 -22.01
CA GLY A 74 7.44 19.70 -21.10
C GLY A 74 6.14 19.53 -21.90
N ASN A 75 5.26 18.64 -21.45
CA ASN A 75 3.95 18.44 -22.07
C ASN A 75 2.92 17.97 -21.04
N ASP A 76 2.85 18.68 -19.92
CA ASP A 76 1.96 18.35 -18.81
C ASP A 76 0.48 18.32 -19.24
N GLU A 77 0.08 19.20 -20.14
CA GLU A 77 -1.31 19.28 -20.61
C GLU A 77 -1.73 18.04 -21.38
N LYS A 78 -0.87 17.53 -22.28
CA LYS A 78 -1.13 16.27 -22.98
C LYS A 78 -1.22 15.10 -21.99
N PHE A 79 -0.30 15.03 -21.04
CA PHE A 79 -0.30 14.01 -20.01
C PHE A 79 -1.60 14.01 -19.20
N LEU A 80 -2.09 15.19 -18.80
CA LEU A 80 -3.37 15.33 -18.10
C LEU A 80 -4.55 14.92 -18.98
N GLN A 81 -4.58 15.30 -20.26
CA GLN A 81 -5.64 14.96 -21.20
C GLN A 81 -5.73 13.45 -21.45
N ASP A 82 -4.59 12.79 -21.69
CA ASP A 82 -4.53 11.34 -21.91
C ASP A 82 -5.09 10.57 -20.70
N ILE A 83 -4.75 11.00 -19.48
CA ILE A 83 -5.28 10.41 -18.23
C ILE A 83 -6.78 10.70 -18.09
N GLU A 84 -7.20 11.92 -18.38
CA GLU A 84 -8.60 12.32 -18.30
C GLU A 84 -9.49 11.50 -19.24
N GLU A 85 -9.04 11.26 -20.48
CA GLU A 85 -9.75 10.43 -21.45
C GLU A 85 -9.87 8.99 -20.98
N ALA A 86 -8.76 8.40 -20.54
CA ALA A 86 -8.74 7.04 -19.99
C ALA A 86 -9.63 6.91 -18.74
N ALA A 87 -9.58 7.87 -17.84
CA ALA A 87 -10.36 7.84 -16.62
C ALA A 87 -11.87 7.98 -16.84
N LYS A 88 -12.32 8.72 -17.87
CA LYS A 88 -13.73 8.81 -18.27
C LYS A 88 -14.29 7.49 -18.75
N GLU A 89 -13.49 6.70 -19.45
CA GLU A 89 -13.88 5.39 -19.96
C GLU A 89 -13.84 4.33 -18.87
N LEU A 90 -12.72 4.27 -18.13
CA LEU A 90 -12.42 3.18 -17.19
C LEU A 90 -13.00 3.39 -15.78
N LYS A 91 -13.31 4.63 -15.42
CA LYS A 91 -13.93 5.02 -14.12
C LYS A 91 -13.21 4.42 -12.91
N PRO A 92 -11.91 4.66 -12.75
CA PRO A 92 -11.15 4.13 -11.63
C PRO A 92 -11.62 4.75 -10.30
N LYS A 93 -11.38 4.04 -9.19
CA LYS A 93 -11.68 4.55 -7.84
C LYS A 93 -10.75 5.71 -7.42
N PHE A 94 -9.54 5.69 -7.92
CA PHE A 94 -8.52 6.73 -7.73
C PHE A 94 -7.49 6.71 -8.85
N ILE A 95 -6.65 7.74 -8.92
CA ILE A 95 -5.52 7.81 -9.85
C ILE A 95 -4.25 8.00 -9.05
N ALA A 96 -3.25 7.15 -9.28
CA ALA A 96 -1.92 7.25 -8.70
C ALA A 96 -0.90 7.61 -9.77
N LEU A 97 -0.15 8.70 -9.59
CA LEU A 97 0.91 9.11 -10.49
C LEU A 97 2.27 8.69 -9.92
N ALA A 98 3.04 7.95 -10.68
CA ALA A 98 4.40 7.54 -10.33
C ALA A 98 5.42 8.12 -11.30
N SER A 99 6.55 8.58 -10.77
CA SER A 99 7.64 9.14 -11.56
C SER A 99 8.68 8.09 -11.90
N SER A 100 9.22 8.15 -13.10
CA SER A 100 10.49 7.53 -13.49
C SER A 100 11.66 8.52 -13.34
N PRO A 101 12.93 8.09 -13.53
CA PRO A 101 14.08 8.98 -13.39
C PRO A 101 14.03 10.24 -14.26
N ILE A 102 13.53 10.17 -15.50
CA ILE A 102 13.54 11.31 -16.41
C ILE A 102 12.62 12.44 -15.93
N PRO A 103 11.33 12.22 -15.67
CA PRO A 103 10.47 13.26 -15.13
C PRO A 103 10.93 13.76 -13.74
N PHE A 104 11.49 12.88 -12.92
CA PHE A 104 12.06 13.27 -11.64
C PHE A 104 13.23 14.26 -11.81
N MET A 105 14.16 13.96 -12.71
CA MET A 105 15.30 14.86 -13.01
C MET A 105 14.86 16.18 -13.63
N ASN A 106 13.80 16.18 -14.42
CA ASN A 106 13.23 17.38 -15.02
C ASN A 106 12.44 18.24 -14.03
N GLY A 107 12.19 17.74 -12.81
CA GLY A 107 11.47 18.47 -11.77
C GLY A 107 9.97 18.58 -12.03
N THR A 108 9.36 17.59 -12.68
CA THR A 108 7.90 17.53 -12.92
C THR A 108 7.14 17.62 -11.59
N ASP A 109 6.19 18.56 -11.49
CA ASP A 109 5.35 18.75 -10.27
C ASP A 109 4.20 17.74 -10.23
N PHE A 110 4.49 16.47 -9.91
CA PHE A 110 3.46 15.43 -9.77
C PHE A 110 2.37 15.75 -8.74
N PRO A 111 2.68 16.34 -7.56
CA PRO A 111 1.64 16.80 -6.67
C PRO A 111 0.70 17.85 -7.29
N GLY A 112 1.24 18.76 -8.09
CA GLY A 112 0.46 19.74 -8.84
C GLY A 112 -0.44 19.09 -9.89
N LEU A 113 0.10 18.16 -10.67
CA LEU A 113 -0.64 17.39 -11.67
C LEU A 113 -1.75 16.56 -11.03
N ALA A 114 -1.52 15.89 -9.90
CA ALA A 114 -2.55 15.15 -9.18
C ALA A 114 -3.70 16.04 -8.69
N ARG A 115 -3.38 17.22 -8.14
CA ARG A 115 -4.42 18.21 -7.77
C ARG A 115 -5.23 18.68 -8.98
N ALA A 116 -4.55 18.94 -10.11
CA ALA A 116 -5.21 19.36 -11.34
C ALA A 116 -6.16 18.27 -11.88
N LEU A 117 -5.75 16.99 -11.88
CA LEU A 117 -6.60 15.86 -12.26
C LEU A 117 -7.82 15.75 -11.35
N THR A 118 -7.63 15.79 -10.04
CA THR A 118 -8.76 15.75 -9.10
C THR A 118 -9.77 16.87 -9.36
N ALA A 119 -9.28 18.09 -9.65
CA ALA A 119 -10.15 19.22 -9.95
C ALA A 119 -10.90 19.09 -11.28
N ARG A 120 -10.27 18.49 -12.31
CA ARG A 120 -10.87 18.33 -13.65
C ARG A 120 -11.92 17.23 -13.72
N ILE A 121 -11.65 16.09 -13.10
CA ILE A 121 -12.46 14.87 -13.29
C ILE A 121 -13.22 14.42 -12.03
N GLY A 122 -12.92 15.00 -10.88
CA GLY A 122 -13.60 14.66 -9.61
C GLY A 122 -13.21 13.30 -9.03
N ILE A 123 -12.27 12.58 -9.65
CA ILE A 123 -11.71 11.33 -9.12
C ILE A 123 -10.51 11.69 -8.24
N PRO A 124 -10.39 11.14 -7.01
CA PRO A 124 -9.23 11.39 -6.18
C PRO A 124 -7.93 10.98 -6.89
N ALA A 125 -7.00 11.92 -7.02
CA ALA A 125 -5.68 11.64 -7.59
C ALA A 125 -4.58 12.05 -6.61
N PHE A 126 -3.51 11.26 -6.53
CA PHE A 126 -2.36 11.52 -5.70
C PHE A 126 -1.07 11.11 -6.43
N SER A 127 0.04 11.64 -6.00
CA SER A 127 1.36 11.28 -6.51
C SER A 127 2.11 10.42 -5.50
N VAL A 128 2.80 9.41 -5.99
CA VAL A 128 3.76 8.64 -5.20
C VAL A 128 5.16 9.17 -5.53
N PRO A 129 5.91 9.69 -4.56
CA PRO A 129 7.19 10.37 -4.82
C PRO A 129 8.31 9.38 -5.14
N THR A 130 8.17 8.67 -6.26
CA THR A 130 9.19 7.78 -6.81
C THR A 130 10.20 8.55 -7.66
N SER A 131 11.42 8.05 -7.70
CA SER A 131 12.50 8.65 -8.50
C SER A 131 13.21 7.64 -9.40
N GLY A 132 12.85 6.36 -9.28
CA GLY A 132 13.59 5.27 -9.93
C GLY A 132 14.96 4.96 -9.30
N MET A 133 15.36 5.69 -8.26
CA MET A 133 16.69 5.55 -7.63
C MET A 133 16.68 4.69 -6.35
N HIS A 134 15.53 4.15 -5.98
CA HIS A 134 15.34 3.33 -4.79
C HIS A 134 14.86 1.93 -5.16
N ASP A 135 14.95 1.02 -4.19
CA ASP A 135 14.48 -0.35 -4.35
C ASP A 135 12.95 -0.48 -4.31
N TYR A 136 12.46 -1.70 -4.48
CA TYR A 136 11.02 -1.99 -4.51
C TYR A 136 10.34 -1.74 -3.16
N VAL A 137 11.04 -2.00 -2.05
CA VAL A 137 10.50 -1.82 -0.70
C VAL A 137 10.09 -0.37 -0.48
N TYR A 138 10.93 0.54 -0.97
CA TYR A 138 10.67 1.97 -0.90
C TYR A 138 9.43 2.37 -1.70
N GLY A 139 9.35 1.98 -2.99
CA GLY A 139 8.24 2.35 -3.86
C GLY A 139 6.89 1.79 -3.41
N ALA A 140 6.85 0.49 -3.11
CA ALA A 140 5.64 -0.16 -2.63
C ALA A 140 5.22 0.37 -1.24
N GLY A 141 6.20 0.63 -0.37
CA GLY A 141 5.95 1.21 0.95
C GLY A 141 5.35 2.62 0.89
N LEU A 142 5.85 3.47 -0.02
CA LEU A 142 5.27 4.80 -0.27
C LEU A 142 3.83 4.70 -0.79
N ALA A 143 3.57 3.82 -1.75
CA ALA A 143 2.23 3.63 -2.29
C ALA A 143 1.22 3.23 -1.21
N LEU A 144 1.58 2.29 -0.33
CA LEU A 144 0.73 1.90 0.79
C LEU A 144 0.55 3.03 1.81
N ALA A 145 1.58 3.86 2.03
CA ALA A 145 1.49 5.03 2.91
C ALA A 145 0.52 6.09 2.34
N GLU A 146 0.56 6.34 1.03
CA GLU A 146 -0.37 7.25 0.37
C GLU A 146 -1.82 6.74 0.46
N ILE A 147 -2.06 5.44 0.25
CA ILE A 147 -3.37 4.83 0.49
C ILE A 147 -3.82 5.03 1.94
N ALA A 148 -2.93 4.79 2.90
CA ALA A 148 -3.23 5.02 4.32
C ALA A 148 -3.55 6.50 4.60
N GLY A 149 -2.82 7.41 3.98
CA GLY A 149 -3.04 8.85 4.09
C GLY A 149 -4.39 9.31 3.54
N HIS A 150 -4.70 8.91 2.32
CA HIS A 150 -5.84 9.45 1.57
C HIS A 150 -7.16 8.72 1.80
N PHE A 151 -7.14 7.40 1.98
CA PHE A 151 -8.37 6.59 1.90
C PHE A 151 -8.79 5.92 3.21
N THR A 152 -7.99 5.96 4.26
CA THR A 152 -8.44 5.45 5.55
C THR A 152 -9.22 6.51 6.31
N GLY A 153 -10.49 6.23 6.61
CA GLY A 153 -11.35 7.06 7.45
C GLY A 153 -11.11 6.81 8.94
N ALA A 154 -11.42 7.81 9.78
CA ALA A 154 -11.64 7.53 11.18
C ALA A 154 -12.90 6.66 11.29
N ALA A 155 -12.85 5.56 12.06
CA ALA A 155 -14.08 4.98 12.57
C ALA A 155 -14.89 6.13 13.16
N GLU A 156 -16.16 6.26 12.79
CA GLU A 156 -17.05 7.16 13.52
C GLU A 156 -16.92 6.79 14.98
N LYS A 157 -16.21 7.62 15.75
CA LYS A 157 -16.18 7.50 17.19
C LYS A 157 -17.60 7.80 17.63
N THR A 158 -18.44 6.76 17.73
CA THR A 158 -19.68 6.84 18.45
C THR A 158 -19.33 7.30 19.87
N GLY A 159 -19.44 8.60 20.06
CA GLY A 159 -19.51 9.31 21.31
C GLY A 159 -18.44 9.00 22.35
N ARG A 160 -17.32 9.73 22.32
CA ARG A 160 -16.69 10.23 23.54
C ARG A 160 -15.82 11.45 23.19
N CYS A 161 -16.45 12.62 23.28
CA CYS A 161 -15.74 13.88 23.50
C CYS A 161 -15.00 13.83 24.85
N SER A 162 -13.76 14.27 24.79
CA SER A 162 -12.98 14.95 25.81
C SER A 162 -13.67 15.19 27.16
N GLU A 163 -13.23 14.42 28.18
CA GLU A 163 -13.01 14.94 29.52
C GLU A 163 -12.08 13.94 30.22
N ALA A 164 -10.97 14.43 30.76
CA ALA A 164 -10.08 13.61 31.56
C ALA A 164 -10.83 13.18 32.84
N PRO A 165 -10.99 11.90 33.14
CA PRO A 165 -11.61 11.48 34.42
C PRO A 165 -10.54 11.47 35.48
N THR A 166 -10.61 12.46 36.36
CA THR A 166 -10.17 12.30 37.75
C THR A 166 -11.20 11.42 38.45
N GLY A 167 -10.88 10.17 38.65
CA GLY A 167 -11.73 9.23 39.39
C GLY A 167 -11.39 7.79 39.08
N SER A 168 -11.05 7.02 40.10
CA SER A 168 -10.89 5.57 40.11
C SER A 168 -12.18 4.91 39.62
N ALA A 169 -12.28 4.65 38.31
CA ALA A 169 -13.37 3.88 37.75
C ALA A 169 -12.84 2.47 37.41
N GLU A 170 -13.54 1.50 37.96
CA GLU A 170 -13.41 0.08 37.69
C GLU A 170 -13.26 -0.17 36.18
N ARG A 171 -12.14 -0.79 35.78
CA ARG A 171 -11.93 -1.24 34.40
C ARG A 171 -12.95 -2.32 34.09
N SER A 172 -14.05 -1.93 33.46
CA SER A 172 -14.91 -2.88 32.76
C SER A 172 -14.06 -3.67 31.78
N THR A 173 -14.00 -4.98 31.97
CA THR A 173 -13.39 -5.95 31.04
C THR A 173 -14.27 -6.10 29.82
N GLU A 174 -14.45 -5.02 29.06
CA GLU A 174 -14.92 -5.15 27.67
C GLU A 174 -13.80 -5.84 26.89
N LYS A 175 -14.10 -7.03 26.38
CA LYS A 175 -13.23 -7.84 25.56
C LYS A 175 -12.79 -6.97 24.37
N ARG A 176 -11.57 -6.41 24.43
CA ARG A 176 -11.06 -5.53 23.38
C ARG A 176 -11.15 -6.24 22.04
N SER A 177 -11.53 -5.51 21.00
CA SER A 177 -11.67 -6.02 19.65
C SER A 177 -10.35 -6.67 19.20
N ARG A 178 -10.36 -7.96 18.88
CA ARG A 178 -9.22 -8.69 18.31
C ARG A 178 -9.19 -8.50 16.80
N LYS A 179 -9.28 -7.24 16.35
CA LYS A 179 -9.21 -6.88 14.94
C LYS A 179 -7.80 -6.41 14.59
N LEU A 180 -7.24 -6.93 13.51
CA LEU A 180 -5.92 -6.52 13.03
C LEU A 180 -5.92 -6.26 11.53
N ASN A 181 -5.02 -5.38 11.09
CA ASN A 181 -4.64 -5.24 9.69
C ASN A 181 -3.36 -5.99 9.43
N LEU A 182 -3.27 -6.64 8.28
CA LEU A 182 -2.06 -7.31 7.79
C LEU A 182 -1.41 -6.42 6.73
N LEU A 183 -0.23 -5.89 7.02
CA LEU A 183 0.44 -4.89 6.18
C LEU A 183 1.68 -5.47 5.49
N GLY A 184 1.84 -5.13 4.20
CA GLY A 184 3.00 -5.51 3.41
C GLY A 184 2.90 -6.88 2.75
N ALA A 185 1.67 -7.32 2.39
CA ALA A 185 1.44 -8.57 1.67
C ALA A 185 1.69 -8.40 0.17
N THR A 186 2.95 -8.18 -0.24
CA THR A 186 3.29 -8.03 -1.65
C THR A 186 3.65 -9.37 -2.30
N PRO A 187 3.36 -9.57 -3.60
CA PRO A 187 3.71 -10.81 -4.30
C PRO A 187 5.20 -11.10 -4.31
N LEU A 188 6.05 -10.08 -4.39
CA LEU A 188 7.51 -10.25 -4.40
C LEU A 188 8.06 -10.76 -3.07
N ASP A 189 7.45 -10.38 -1.94
CA ASP A 189 7.90 -10.83 -0.63
C ASP A 189 7.33 -12.20 -0.26
N LEU A 190 6.06 -12.46 -0.61
CA LEU A 190 5.31 -13.59 -0.09
C LEU A 190 4.93 -14.62 -1.16
N GLY A 191 5.10 -14.28 -2.44
CA GLY A 191 4.69 -15.14 -3.55
C GLY A 191 3.18 -15.19 -3.74
N PRO A 192 2.58 -16.37 -3.94
CA PRO A 192 1.19 -16.49 -4.33
C PRO A 192 0.21 -16.15 -3.19
N GLN A 193 -1.03 -15.79 -3.55
CA GLN A 193 -2.12 -15.50 -2.62
C GLN A 193 -2.32 -16.56 -1.54
N SER A 194 -2.08 -17.83 -1.87
CA SER A 194 -2.21 -18.95 -0.93
C SER A 194 -1.29 -18.85 0.30
N ALA A 195 -0.15 -18.19 0.18
CA ALA A 195 0.75 -17.95 1.31
C ALA A 195 0.14 -16.94 2.29
N VAL A 196 -0.46 -15.88 1.77
CA VAL A 196 -1.18 -14.87 2.57
C VAL A 196 -2.41 -15.50 3.24
N ASP A 197 -3.15 -16.31 2.52
CA ASP A 197 -4.34 -17.00 3.06
C ASP A 197 -3.98 -17.98 4.17
N ALA A 198 -2.85 -18.66 4.05
CA ALA A 198 -2.33 -19.52 5.11
C ALA A 198 -2.01 -18.73 6.38
N MET A 199 -1.37 -17.55 6.27
CA MET A 199 -1.09 -16.66 7.40
C MET A 199 -2.39 -16.15 8.04
N LYS A 200 -3.36 -15.71 7.23
CA LYS A 200 -4.69 -15.30 7.69
C LYS A 200 -5.40 -16.41 8.46
N LYS A 201 -5.34 -17.65 7.96
CA LYS A 201 -5.93 -18.82 8.63
C LYS A 201 -5.27 -19.10 9.97
N ARG A 202 -3.94 -19.02 10.05
CA ARG A 202 -3.20 -19.21 11.31
C ARG A 202 -3.61 -18.18 12.36
N LEU A 203 -3.60 -16.90 12.02
CA LEU A 203 -4.03 -15.82 12.92
C LEU A 203 -5.49 -15.99 13.39
N LYS A 204 -6.40 -16.42 12.50
CA LYS A 204 -7.79 -16.73 12.86
C LYS A 204 -7.89 -17.87 13.87
N ASN A 205 -7.04 -18.88 13.82
CA ASN A 205 -7.00 -19.98 14.78
C ASN A 205 -6.68 -19.48 16.21
N TYR A 206 -5.92 -18.37 16.33
CA TYR A 206 -5.67 -17.69 17.62
C TYR A 206 -6.74 -16.65 17.98
N GLY A 207 -7.83 -16.58 17.21
CA GLY A 207 -8.97 -15.71 17.51
C GLY A 207 -8.84 -14.29 17.00
N TRP A 208 -7.89 -14.02 16.08
CA TRP A 208 -7.76 -12.73 15.43
C TRP A 208 -8.71 -12.59 14.24
N GLU A 209 -9.42 -11.48 14.16
CA GLU A 209 -10.20 -11.06 13.00
C GLU A 209 -9.33 -10.20 12.09
N ILE A 210 -9.09 -10.65 10.85
CA ILE A 210 -8.36 -9.86 9.87
C ILE A 210 -9.32 -8.86 9.26
N LEU A 211 -9.12 -7.58 9.52
CA LEU A 211 -9.95 -6.49 9.04
C LEU A 211 -9.58 -6.10 7.62
N SER A 212 -8.28 -5.98 7.34
CA SER A 212 -7.76 -5.69 6.01
C SER A 212 -6.40 -6.33 5.77
N THR A 213 -6.10 -6.59 4.49
CA THR A 213 -4.81 -7.12 4.03
C THR A 213 -4.28 -6.17 2.94
N TRP A 214 -3.08 -5.63 3.13
CA TRP A 214 -2.56 -4.55 2.31
C TRP A 214 -1.57 -5.05 1.28
N ALA A 215 -1.85 -4.74 0.04
CA ALA A 215 -1.26 -5.03 -1.24
C ALA A 215 -1.85 -6.26 -1.96
N MET A 216 -2.23 -7.32 -1.28
CA MET A 216 -2.76 -8.55 -1.90
C MET A 216 -3.98 -9.11 -1.14
N GLY A 217 -5.01 -9.47 -1.88
CA GLY A 217 -6.13 -10.25 -1.36
C GLY A 217 -7.17 -9.44 -0.58
N ASP A 218 -7.32 -8.13 -0.90
CA ASP A 218 -8.35 -7.29 -0.27
C ASP A 218 -8.81 -6.15 -1.19
N THR A 219 -9.81 -5.41 -0.75
CA THR A 219 -10.45 -4.33 -1.49
C THR A 219 -10.19 -2.97 -0.84
N MET A 220 -10.35 -1.88 -1.61
CA MET A 220 -10.24 -0.52 -1.09
C MET A 220 -11.24 -0.26 0.05
N GLU A 221 -12.42 -0.87 0.00
CA GLU A 221 -13.43 -0.76 1.05
C GLU A 221 -12.96 -1.35 2.38
N ALA A 222 -12.26 -2.49 2.34
CA ALA A 222 -11.66 -3.08 3.54
C ALA A 222 -10.53 -2.21 4.08
N LEU A 223 -9.66 -1.70 3.19
CA LEU A 223 -8.57 -0.82 3.58
C LEU A 223 -9.08 0.50 4.20
N SER A 224 -10.18 1.05 3.71
CA SER A 224 -10.76 2.29 4.25
C SER A 224 -11.15 2.17 5.74
N ARG A 225 -11.44 0.95 6.21
CA ARG A 225 -11.79 0.64 7.59
C ARG A 225 -10.58 0.34 8.49
N ALA A 226 -9.36 0.48 7.99
CA ALA A 226 -8.15 0.11 8.73
C ALA A 226 -8.02 0.79 10.10
N GLY A 227 -8.64 1.96 10.30
CA GLY A 227 -8.68 2.66 11.59
C GLY A 227 -9.46 1.94 12.70
N GLU A 228 -10.27 0.93 12.38
CA GLU A 228 -11.00 0.12 13.36
C GLU A 228 -10.14 -0.97 14.03
N ALA A 229 -8.94 -1.23 13.53
CA ALA A 229 -8.07 -2.26 14.04
C ALA A 229 -7.49 -1.90 15.41
N ALA A 230 -7.35 -2.89 16.28
CA ALA A 230 -6.69 -2.74 17.57
C ALA A 230 -5.16 -2.70 17.42
N VAL A 231 -4.63 -3.39 16.41
CA VAL A 231 -3.19 -3.50 16.14
C VAL A 231 -2.95 -3.75 14.66
N ASN A 232 -1.79 -3.35 14.15
CA ASN A 232 -1.33 -3.68 12.81
C ASN A 232 -0.22 -4.74 12.89
N LEU A 233 -0.28 -5.78 12.06
CA LEU A 233 0.80 -6.73 11.89
C LEU A 233 1.51 -6.46 10.56
N VAL A 234 2.76 -6.06 10.64
CA VAL A 234 3.63 -5.79 9.50
C VAL A 234 4.40 -7.06 9.17
N ILE A 235 4.07 -7.71 8.05
CA ILE A 235 4.66 -9.01 7.66
C ILE A 235 5.85 -8.88 6.73
N SER A 236 6.05 -7.72 6.13
CA SER A 236 7.26 -7.36 5.38
C SER A 236 7.58 -5.88 5.58
N SER A 237 8.82 -5.48 5.31
CA SER A 237 9.27 -4.09 5.45
C SER A 237 8.48 -3.08 4.62
N VAL A 238 7.84 -3.51 3.54
CA VAL A 238 6.94 -2.70 2.70
C VAL A 238 5.76 -2.13 3.51
N GLY A 239 5.30 -2.83 4.54
CA GLY A 239 4.18 -2.38 5.36
C GLY A 239 4.54 -1.30 6.40
N ILE A 240 5.82 -1.05 6.67
CA ILE A 240 6.24 -0.10 7.72
C ILE A 240 5.77 1.33 7.49
N PRO A 241 5.90 1.93 6.29
CA PRO A 241 5.43 3.28 6.04
C PRO A 241 3.93 3.44 6.30
N ALA A 242 3.10 2.51 5.81
CA ALA A 242 1.66 2.52 6.07
C ALA A 242 1.34 2.36 7.56
N ALA A 243 2.06 1.47 8.28
CA ALA A 243 1.89 1.30 9.72
C ALA A 243 2.17 2.58 10.50
N ASN A 244 3.18 3.36 10.10
CA ASN A 244 3.48 4.65 10.71
C ASN A 244 2.35 5.66 10.47
N VAL A 245 1.83 5.77 9.24
CA VAL A 245 0.70 6.64 8.93
C VAL A 245 -0.54 6.26 9.74
N LEU A 246 -0.88 4.96 9.83
CA LEU A 246 -2.02 4.49 10.62
C LEU A 246 -1.82 4.76 12.12
N ARG A 247 -0.59 4.65 12.63
CA ARG A 247 -0.27 5.01 14.01
C ARG A 247 -0.44 6.52 14.27
N GLU A 248 -0.01 7.35 13.35
CA GLU A 248 -0.15 8.82 13.46
C GLU A 248 -1.62 9.25 13.37
N LYS A 249 -2.39 8.67 12.44
CA LYS A 249 -3.81 9.03 12.23
C LYS A 249 -4.74 8.51 13.33
N PHE A 250 -4.54 7.28 13.79
CA PHE A 250 -5.50 6.57 14.64
C PHE A 250 -4.93 6.13 16.00
N GLY A 251 -3.62 6.26 16.20
CA GLY A 251 -2.94 5.75 17.38
C GLY A 251 -2.79 4.22 17.39
N THR A 252 -3.09 3.53 16.27
CA THR A 252 -3.03 2.07 16.18
C THR A 252 -1.59 1.59 16.25
N PRO A 253 -1.20 0.83 17.28
CA PRO A 253 0.15 0.32 17.39
C PRO A 253 0.43 -0.76 16.33
N PHE A 254 1.71 -1.10 16.12
CA PHE A 254 2.05 -2.19 15.21
C PHE A 254 3.15 -3.09 15.76
N LEU A 255 3.13 -4.35 15.31
CA LEU A 255 4.16 -5.36 15.49
C LEU A 255 4.76 -5.69 14.13
N VAL A 256 6.07 -5.90 14.06
CA VAL A 256 6.75 -6.44 12.86
C VAL A 256 7.05 -7.91 13.10
N GLY A 257 6.52 -8.77 12.24
CA GLY A 257 6.73 -10.22 12.33
C GLY A 257 5.87 -10.98 11.33
N THR A 258 6.35 -12.16 10.91
CA THR A 258 5.65 -13.00 9.94
C THR A 258 5.13 -14.26 10.65
N PRO A 259 3.79 -14.51 10.65
CA PRO A 259 3.18 -15.65 11.34
C PRO A 259 3.38 -16.94 10.53
N VAL A 260 4.61 -17.44 10.54
CA VAL A 260 4.99 -18.71 9.95
C VAL A 260 5.21 -19.75 11.03
N GLU A 261 5.33 -21.03 10.65
CA GLU A 261 5.51 -22.19 11.54
C GLU A 261 6.27 -21.87 12.84
N ASP A 262 5.83 -22.42 13.93
CA ASP A 262 6.37 -22.28 15.30
C ASP A 262 6.34 -20.85 15.90
N TYR A 263 6.26 -19.79 15.11
CA TYR A 263 6.24 -18.38 15.59
C TYR A 263 4.85 -17.77 15.70
N GLU A 264 3.82 -18.43 15.18
CA GLU A 264 2.45 -17.90 15.16
C GLU A 264 1.89 -17.65 16.56
N GLY A 265 2.22 -18.51 17.53
CA GLY A 265 1.83 -18.37 18.93
C GLY A 265 2.52 -17.15 19.59
N GLU A 266 3.84 -17.04 19.41
CA GLU A 266 4.60 -15.91 19.96
C GLU A 266 4.14 -14.56 19.38
N ILE A 267 3.81 -14.54 18.08
CA ILE A 267 3.28 -13.35 17.40
C ILE A 267 1.90 -13.03 17.96
N SER A 268 1.02 -14.01 18.14
CA SER A 268 -0.30 -13.80 18.72
C SER A 268 -0.21 -13.22 20.14
N ASP A 269 0.64 -13.78 20.99
CA ASP A 269 0.86 -13.28 22.35
C ASP A 269 1.44 -11.85 22.36
N ALA A 270 2.34 -11.55 21.43
CA ALA A 270 2.90 -10.21 21.28
C ALA A 270 1.85 -9.20 20.80
N LEU A 271 1.00 -9.59 19.83
CA LEU A 271 -0.12 -8.77 19.35
C LEU A 271 -1.11 -8.45 20.47
N GLU A 272 -1.44 -9.44 21.34
CA GLU A 272 -2.32 -9.22 22.50
C GLU A 272 -1.72 -8.21 23.47
N ARG A 273 -0.44 -8.38 23.83
CA ARG A 273 0.25 -7.42 24.72
C ARG A 273 0.24 -6.00 24.17
N ILE A 274 0.51 -5.84 22.86
CA ILE A 274 0.54 -4.54 22.22
C ILE A 274 -0.86 -3.94 22.12
N ALA A 275 -1.88 -4.72 21.76
CA ALA A 275 -3.26 -4.28 21.69
C ALA A 275 -3.80 -3.84 23.08
N ASP A 276 -3.32 -4.49 24.15
CA ASP A 276 -3.68 -4.15 25.54
C ASP A 276 -2.89 -2.98 26.12
N GLY A 277 -1.93 -2.44 25.37
CA GLY A 277 -1.09 -1.33 25.81
C GLY A 277 -0.06 -1.73 26.89
N SER A 278 0.18 -3.03 27.08
CA SER A 278 1.27 -3.52 27.91
C SER A 278 2.56 -3.56 27.10
N ARG A 279 3.62 -2.92 27.64
CA ARG A 279 4.96 -2.91 27.03
C ARG A 279 5.72 -4.19 27.32
#